data_96d4c4ca99f90ea8afaf651e441d750f
#
_entry.id   96d4c4ca99f90ea8afaf651e441d750f
#
_cell.length_a   1.000
_cell.length_b   1.000
_cell.length_c   1.000
_cell.angle_alpha   90.00
_cell.angle_beta   90.00
_cell.angle_gamma   90.00
#
_symmetry.space_group_name_H-M   'P 1'
#
loop_
_entity.id
_entity.type
_entity.pdbx_description
1 polymer ?
#
loop_
_entity_poly.entity_id
_entity_poly.type
_entity_poly.pdbx_seq_one_letter_code
_entity_poly.pdbx_strand_id
1 'polypeptide(L)'
;MRCCAFHLSVVAGVLLASAVANASTVVDFRVHPWTAGPGADGRTYAIVIASEPWSWREARAVATEIGADLATTPDTNSLMFAMSIATGSGAFDCAGPWIGGYQFAGNGWQWTSNAAFAPFAWAPSRPAQAIMLDSAICLGGTDAPDGTWVDSLAGPDAGFATRSAIVVWRVTTDCDANGVPDQLQIAVNPKLDADNNGLLDSCPPIGPADLDGNGRVDGADLGLLLGNFNGPGVGDINHDGIVNGADLGLLLGAWS
;
A
#
# COMPACT_ATOMS: atom_id res chain seq x y z
N MET A 1 -12.36 10.85 -28.48
CA MET A 1 -13.30 10.34 -27.45
C MET A 1 -13.13 11.19 -26.22
N ARG A 2 -14.18 11.69 -25.61
CA ARG A 2 -14.10 12.71 -24.56
C ARG A 2 -13.89 12.00 -23.22
N CYS A 3 -12.72 12.15 -22.61
CA CYS A 3 -12.54 11.89 -21.18
C CYS A 3 -13.57 12.74 -20.43
N CYS A 4 -14.33 12.12 -19.53
CA CYS A 4 -15.47 12.73 -18.86
C CYS A 4 -15.10 14.06 -18.18
N ALA A 5 -15.51 15.15 -18.81
CA ALA A 5 -15.61 16.42 -18.13
C ALA A 5 -16.82 16.37 -17.21
N PHE A 6 -16.61 16.20 -15.92
CA PHE A 6 -17.65 16.43 -14.94
C PHE A 6 -17.97 17.91 -14.91
N HIS A 7 -19.19 18.27 -15.36
CA HIS A 7 -19.75 19.60 -15.21
C HIS A 7 -20.00 19.87 -13.73
N LEU A 8 -19.24 20.81 -13.15
CA LEU A 8 -19.58 21.41 -11.86
C LEU A 8 -20.85 22.24 -12.03
N SER A 9 -21.97 21.75 -11.56
CA SER A 9 -23.14 22.59 -11.28
C SER A 9 -22.96 23.16 -9.89
N VAL A 10 -22.57 24.42 -9.83
CA VAL A 10 -22.55 25.20 -8.57
C VAL A 10 -23.99 25.48 -8.16
N VAL A 11 -24.48 24.78 -7.14
CA VAL A 11 -25.65 25.18 -6.38
C VAL A 11 -25.15 25.68 -5.03
N ALA A 12 -25.20 26.99 -4.81
CA ALA A 12 -24.94 27.60 -3.53
C ALA A 12 -26.06 27.24 -2.55
N GLY A 13 -25.74 26.39 -1.59
CA GLY A 13 -26.59 26.06 -0.46
C GLY A 13 -25.71 25.81 0.75
N VAL A 14 -25.66 26.76 1.68
CA VAL A 14 -25.00 26.63 2.99
C VAL A 14 -25.81 25.60 3.78
N LEU A 15 -25.27 24.40 3.92
CA LEU A 15 -25.67 23.41 4.91
C LEU A 15 -24.39 22.90 5.56
N LEU A 16 -24.13 23.33 6.79
CA LEU A 16 -23.20 22.70 7.70
C LEU A 16 -23.72 21.28 8.03
N ALA A 17 -23.45 20.35 7.15
CA ALA A 17 -23.50 18.93 7.45
C ALA A 17 -22.05 18.48 7.56
N SER A 18 -21.67 17.99 8.74
CA SER A 18 -20.45 17.21 8.91
C SER A 18 -20.50 16.06 7.89
N ALA A 19 -19.83 16.27 6.76
CA ALA A 19 -19.59 15.22 5.78
C ALA A 19 -18.66 14.23 6.48
N VAL A 20 -19.23 13.12 6.95
CA VAL A 20 -18.49 11.87 7.01
C VAL A 20 -18.14 11.60 5.56
N ALA A 21 -16.91 11.90 5.15
CA ALA A 21 -16.41 11.50 3.85
C ALA A 21 -16.62 10.00 3.78
N ASN A 22 -17.42 9.52 2.84
CA ASN A 22 -17.47 8.10 2.52
C ASN A 22 -16.06 7.74 2.10
N ALA A 23 -15.31 7.08 2.97
CA ALA A 23 -14.00 6.57 2.64
C ALA A 23 -14.19 5.61 1.46
N SER A 24 -13.47 5.85 0.38
CA SER A 24 -13.51 4.96 -0.79
C SER A 24 -13.00 3.61 -0.34
N THR A 25 -13.84 2.58 -0.46
CA THR A 25 -13.48 1.22 -0.06
C THR A 25 -12.82 0.49 -1.22
N VAL A 26 -11.86 -0.37 -0.92
CA VAL A 26 -11.29 -1.31 -1.90
C VAL A 26 -12.38 -2.32 -2.26
N VAL A 27 -12.66 -2.47 -3.55
CA VAL A 27 -13.71 -3.39 -4.05
C VAL A 27 -13.15 -4.51 -4.90
N ASP A 28 -11.92 -4.38 -5.42
CA ASP A 28 -11.22 -5.40 -6.19
C ASP A 28 -9.72 -5.24 -6.04
N PHE A 29 -8.99 -6.34 -6.16
CA PHE A 29 -7.53 -6.33 -6.12
C PHE A 29 -6.95 -7.52 -6.88
N ARG A 30 -5.66 -7.41 -7.24
CA ARG A 30 -4.86 -8.53 -7.77
C ARG A 30 -3.46 -8.46 -7.18
N VAL A 31 -3.03 -9.56 -6.57
CA VAL A 31 -1.73 -9.68 -5.91
C VAL A 31 -0.68 -10.23 -6.87
N HIS A 32 0.51 -9.66 -6.81
CA HIS A 32 1.63 -9.99 -7.68
C HIS A 32 2.94 -9.99 -6.88
N PRO A 33 3.40 -11.13 -6.37
CA PRO A 33 4.74 -11.24 -5.79
C PRO A 33 5.80 -10.99 -6.86
N TRP A 34 6.77 -10.11 -6.59
CA TRP A 34 7.88 -9.88 -7.50
C TRP A 34 9.12 -10.65 -7.04
N THR A 35 9.08 -11.95 -7.22
CA THR A 35 10.11 -12.89 -6.77
C THR A 35 11.09 -13.31 -7.87
N ALA A 36 10.82 -12.94 -9.12
CA ALA A 36 11.65 -13.32 -10.28
C ALA A 36 11.64 -12.25 -11.37
N GLY A 37 12.67 -12.26 -12.21
CA GLY A 37 12.85 -11.32 -13.31
C GLY A 37 13.78 -10.16 -12.96
N PRO A 38 14.07 -9.28 -13.95
CA PRO A 38 14.97 -8.15 -13.75
C PRO A 38 14.47 -7.21 -12.66
N GLY A 39 15.31 -6.93 -11.65
CA GLY A 39 14.99 -6.00 -10.57
C GLY A 39 14.08 -6.57 -9.48
N ALA A 40 13.72 -7.86 -9.53
CA ALA A 40 12.88 -8.50 -8.51
C ALA A 40 13.42 -8.24 -7.09
N ASP A 41 12.57 -7.75 -6.22
CA ASP A 41 12.94 -7.30 -4.87
C ASP A 41 12.39 -8.20 -3.75
N GLY A 42 11.70 -9.27 -4.12
CA GLY A 42 11.11 -10.25 -3.20
C GLY A 42 9.84 -9.77 -2.49
N ARG A 43 9.33 -8.59 -2.84
CA ARG A 43 8.15 -8.00 -2.20
C ARG A 43 6.86 -8.44 -2.87
N THR A 44 5.77 -8.28 -2.12
CA THR A 44 4.42 -8.45 -2.63
C THR A 44 3.84 -7.11 -3.04
N TYR A 45 3.31 -7.07 -4.25
CA TYR A 45 2.62 -5.92 -4.83
C TYR A 45 1.16 -6.26 -5.07
N ALA A 46 0.30 -5.27 -5.10
CA ALA A 46 -1.05 -5.44 -5.63
C ALA A 46 -1.50 -4.20 -6.39
N ILE A 47 -2.33 -4.43 -7.41
CA ILE A 47 -3.22 -3.40 -7.92
C ILE A 47 -4.48 -3.44 -7.09
N VAL A 48 -4.89 -2.31 -6.54
CA VAL A 48 -6.13 -2.16 -5.77
C VAL A 48 -7.06 -1.21 -6.49
N ILE A 49 -8.36 -1.50 -6.48
CA ILE A 49 -9.39 -0.72 -7.14
C ILE A 49 -10.42 -0.30 -6.09
N ALA A 50 -10.71 0.98 -6.04
CA ALA A 50 -11.70 1.55 -5.14
C ALA A 50 -13.09 1.61 -5.77
N SER A 51 -14.12 1.67 -4.93
CA SER A 51 -15.52 1.87 -5.35
C SER A 51 -15.74 3.18 -6.10
N GLU A 52 -15.06 4.23 -5.66
CA GLU A 52 -15.14 5.59 -6.19
C GLU A 52 -13.73 6.12 -6.48
N PRO A 53 -13.62 7.13 -7.36
CA PRO A 53 -12.36 7.82 -7.57
C PRO A 53 -11.82 8.41 -6.26
N TRP A 54 -10.53 8.27 -6.04
CA TRP A 54 -9.83 8.78 -4.86
C TRP A 54 -8.63 9.66 -5.20
N SER A 55 -8.33 10.58 -4.32
CA SER A 55 -7.10 11.36 -4.39
C SER A 55 -5.89 10.48 -4.05
N TRP A 56 -4.70 10.93 -4.41
CA TRP A 56 -3.46 10.26 -4.02
C TRP A 56 -3.32 10.13 -2.49
N ARG A 57 -3.78 11.15 -1.74
CA ARG A 57 -3.72 11.13 -0.27
C ARG A 57 -4.64 10.05 0.32
N GLU A 58 -5.83 9.89 -0.24
CA GLU A 58 -6.78 8.83 0.17
C GLU A 58 -6.23 7.46 -0.21
N ALA A 59 -5.71 7.29 -1.43
CA ALA A 59 -5.10 6.04 -1.86
C ALA A 59 -3.91 5.64 -0.97
N ARG A 60 -3.07 6.61 -0.56
CA ARG A 60 -1.97 6.37 0.36
C ARG A 60 -2.44 6.03 1.78
N ALA A 61 -3.49 6.70 2.26
CA ALA A 61 -4.07 6.40 3.57
C ALA A 61 -4.58 4.95 3.62
N VAL A 62 -5.34 4.52 2.61
CA VAL A 62 -5.81 3.14 2.49
C VAL A 62 -4.63 2.16 2.36
N ALA A 63 -3.60 2.47 1.57
CA ALA A 63 -2.41 1.64 1.49
C ALA A 63 -1.76 1.44 2.87
N THR A 64 -1.66 2.52 3.66
CA THR A 64 -1.08 2.46 5.01
C THR A 64 -1.97 1.66 5.97
N GLU A 65 -3.28 1.81 5.87
CA GLU A 65 -4.25 1.07 6.69
C GLU A 65 -4.17 -0.45 6.47
N ILE A 66 -3.91 -0.88 5.24
CA ILE A 66 -3.69 -2.30 4.91
C ILE A 66 -2.23 -2.75 5.09
N GLY A 67 -1.41 -2.01 5.83
CA GLY A 67 -0.01 -2.36 6.10
C GLY A 67 0.95 -2.24 4.92
N ALA A 68 0.54 -1.55 3.85
CA ALA A 68 1.32 -1.31 2.64
C ALA A 68 1.76 0.16 2.51
N ASP A 69 2.48 0.49 1.45
CA ASP A 69 2.64 1.86 0.94
C ASP A 69 2.39 1.87 -0.58
N LEU A 70 2.27 3.04 -1.17
CA LEU A 70 2.19 3.14 -2.63
C LEU A 70 3.51 2.70 -3.27
N ALA A 71 3.42 1.91 -4.33
CA ALA A 71 4.57 1.38 -5.03
C ALA A 71 5.44 2.49 -5.62
N THR A 72 6.74 2.33 -5.57
CA THR A 72 7.71 3.27 -6.16
C THR A 72 8.37 2.65 -7.38
N THR A 73 8.66 3.48 -8.38
CA THR A 73 9.27 3.04 -9.63
C THR A 73 10.54 3.84 -9.91
N PRO A 74 11.60 3.68 -9.07
CA PRO A 74 12.81 4.49 -9.15
C PRO A 74 13.69 4.17 -10.36
N ASP A 75 13.43 3.07 -11.06
CA ASP A 75 14.16 2.60 -12.23
C ASP A 75 13.24 1.94 -13.26
N THR A 76 13.81 1.61 -14.42
CA THR A 76 13.05 1.02 -15.55
C THR A 76 12.45 -0.34 -15.21
N ASN A 77 13.12 -1.19 -14.42
CA ASN A 77 12.61 -2.53 -14.11
C ASN A 77 11.36 -2.45 -13.22
N SER A 78 11.41 -1.62 -12.18
CA SER A 78 10.27 -1.38 -11.29
C SER A 78 9.10 -0.73 -12.02
N LEU A 79 9.37 0.19 -12.97
CA LEU A 79 8.33 0.76 -13.81
C LEU A 79 7.69 -0.28 -14.73
N MET A 80 8.48 -1.10 -15.40
CA MET A 80 7.96 -2.16 -16.28
C MET A 80 7.16 -3.20 -15.49
N PHE A 81 7.61 -3.56 -14.29
CA PHE A 81 6.84 -4.44 -13.42
C PHE A 81 5.50 -3.80 -13.02
N ALA A 82 5.49 -2.56 -12.55
CA ALA A 82 4.27 -1.83 -12.20
C ALA A 82 3.30 -1.76 -13.39
N MET A 83 3.79 -1.53 -14.59
CA MET A 83 2.99 -1.56 -15.81
C MET A 83 2.42 -2.94 -16.12
N SER A 84 3.22 -4.00 -15.91
CA SER A 84 2.78 -5.37 -16.18
C SER A 84 1.58 -5.79 -15.31
N ILE A 85 1.58 -5.37 -14.02
CA ILE A 85 0.48 -5.67 -13.10
C ILE A 85 -0.74 -4.78 -13.32
N ALA A 86 -0.54 -3.56 -13.80
CA ALA A 86 -1.64 -2.64 -14.12
C ALA A 86 -2.34 -3.01 -15.43
N THR A 87 -1.62 -3.54 -16.41
CA THR A 87 -2.17 -3.89 -17.72
C THR A 87 -3.20 -5.01 -17.61
N GLY A 88 -4.38 -4.81 -18.20
CA GLY A 88 -5.45 -5.83 -18.19
C GLY A 88 -6.20 -5.97 -16.86
N SER A 89 -5.87 -5.16 -15.85
CA SER A 89 -6.56 -5.18 -14.55
C SER A 89 -7.83 -4.35 -14.50
N GLY A 90 -8.09 -3.52 -15.53
CA GLY A 90 -9.14 -2.50 -15.48
C GLY A 90 -8.73 -1.23 -14.70
N ALA A 91 -7.46 -1.13 -14.33
CA ALA A 91 -6.92 -0.03 -13.53
C ALA A 91 -6.73 1.28 -14.32
N PHE A 92 -6.78 1.22 -15.64
CA PHE A 92 -6.64 2.40 -16.50
C PHE A 92 -8.01 2.96 -16.88
N ASP A 93 -8.36 4.04 -16.23
CA ASP A 93 -9.43 4.94 -16.65
C ASP A 93 -8.82 6.09 -17.50
N CYS A 94 -9.28 7.34 -17.33
CA CYS A 94 -8.64 8.51 -17.96
C CYS A 94 -7.21 8.70 -17.42
N ALA A 95 -6.96 8.39 -16.14
CA ALA A 95 -5.64 8.27 -15.54
C ALA A 95 -5.40 6.82 -15.11
N GLY A 96 -4.15 6.41 -15.05
CA GLY A 96 -3.76 5.09 -14.56
C GLY A 96 -3.64 5.08 -13.02
N PRO A 97 -3.16 3.98 -12.46
CA PRO A 97 -3.08 3.83 -11.01
C PRO A 97 -2.12 4.84 -10.37
N TRP A 98 -2.49 5.30 -9.16
CA TRP A 98 -1.58 6.05 -8.32
C TRP A 98 -0.36 5.22 -7.92
N ILE A 99 0.80 5.86 -7.89
CA ILE A 99 2.06 5.31 -7.36
C ILE A 99 2.66 6.26 -6.34
N GLY A 100 3.74 5.86 -5.66
CA GLY A 100 4.31 6.55 -4.52
C GLY A 100 5.11 7.82 -4.80
N GLY A 101 5.07 8.35 -6.02
CA GLY A 101 5.72 9.62 -6.37
C GLY A 101 4.87 10.82 -5.99
N TYR A 102 5.49 11.82 -5.36
CA TYR A 102 4.79 13.04 -4.94
C TYR A 102 5.71 14.24 -4.84
N GLN A 103 5.11 15.43 -4.85
CA GLN A 103 5.79 16.68 -4.53
C GLN A 103 4.81 17.56 -3.74
N PHE A 104 5.25 18.06 -2.57
CA PHE A 104 4.46 18.95 -1.73
C PHE A 104 5.25 20.21 -1.36
N ALA A 105 4.56 21.33 -1.33
CA ALA A 105 5.11 22.61 -0.87
C ALA A 105 6.43 23.03 -1.55
N GLY A 106 6.62 22.66 -2.82
CA GLY A 106 7.79 23.04 -3.59
C GLY A 106 9.08 22.30 -3.28
N ASN A 107 9.03 21.21 -2.53
CA ASN A 107 10.21 20.44 -2.10
C ASN A 107 10.82 19.52 -3.20
N GLY A 108 10.33 19.62 -4.43
CA GLY A 108 10.72 18.72 -5.52
C GLY A 108 10.06 17.35 -5.41
N TRP A 109 10.25 16.52 -6.43
CA TRP A 109 9.68 15.17 -6.51
C TRP A 109 10.41 14.20 -5.60
N GLN A 110 9.63 13.38 -4.91
CA GLN A 110 10.09 12.39 -3.93
C GLN A 110 9.29 11.09 -4.07
N TRP A 111 9.86 9.99 -3.58
CA TRP A 111 9.18 8.71 -3.42
C TRP A 111 8.76 8.49 -1.95
N THR A 112 7.62 7.86 -1.72
CA THR A 112 7.18 7.46 -0.37
C THR A 112 8.17 6.52 0.31
N SER A 113 8.92 5.74 -0.46
CA SER A 113 9.96 4.83 0.03
C SER A 113 11.26 5.53 0.44
N ASN A 114 11.40 6.84 0.24
CA ASN A 114 12.65 7.61 0.35
C ASN A 114 13.76 7.16 -0.63
N ALA A 115 13.46 6.37 -1.65
CA ALA A 115 14.40 6.11 -2.74
C ALA A 115 14.78 7.41 -3.46
N ALA A 116 15.98 7.46 -4.03
CA ALA A 116 16.40 8.62 -4.83
C ALA A 116 15.46 8.81 -6.03
N PHE A 117 14.99 10.04 -6.24
CA PHE A 117 14.13 10.36 -7.36
C PHE A 117 14.95 10.71 -8.59
N ALA A 118 14.76 9.96 -9.70
CA ALA A 118 15.33 10.23 -11.00
C ALA A 118 14.20 10.42 -12.03
N PRO A 119 14.13 11.57 -12.73
CA PRO A 119 12.99 11.92 -13.58
C PRO A 119 13.11 11.31 -14.99
N PHE A 120 13.20 9.99 -15.11
CA PHE A 120 13.48 9.31 -16.40
C PHE A 120 12.22 8.88 -17.19
N ALA A 121 11.05 8.84 -16.55
CA ALA A 121 9.87 8.22 -17.15
C ALA A 121 8.67 9.17 -17.33
N TRP A 122 8.90 10.47 -17.33
CA TRP A 122 7.85 11.44 -17.58
C TRP A 122 7.28 11.33 -18.99
N ALA A 123 5.97 11.40 -19.12
CA ALA A 123 5.28 11.57 -20.39
C ALA A 123 5.72 12.88 -21.08
N PRO A 124 5.63 12.98 -22.41
CA PRO A 124 5.95 14.22 -23.13
C PRO A 124 5.20 15.42 -22.53
N SER A 125 5.92 16.52 -22.30
CA SER A 125 5.41 17.74 -21.66
C SER A 125 5.01 17.59 -20.18
N ARG A 126 5.49 16.57 -19.49
CA ARG A 126 5.31 16.35 -18.05
C ARG A 126 6.65 16.49 -17.28
N PRO A 127 6.60 16.87 -16.00
CA PRO A 127 5.43 17.32 -15.25
C PRO A 127 4.91 18.67 -15.77
N ALA A 128 3.58 18.80 -15.86
CA ALA A 128 2.95 20.01 -16.40
C ALA A 128 2.77 21.10 -15.35
N GLN A 129 2.80 20.74 -14.09
CA GLN A 129 2.47 21.64 -12.99
C GLN A 129 3.68 22.45 -12.53
N ALA A 130 3.44 23.74 -12.31
CA ALA A 130 4.41 24.58 -11.62
C ALA A 130 4.69 23.99 -10.22
N ILE A 131 5.93 24.09 -9.79
CA ILE A 131 6.52 23.54 -8.55
C ILE A 131 5.76 23.91 -7.26
N MET A 132 4.70 24.71 -7.36
CA MET A 132 3.98 25.29 -6.22
C MET A 132 2.71 24.54 -5.79
N LEU A 133 2.27 23.53 -6.53
CA LEU A 133 1.06 22.78 -6.21
C LEU A 133 1.42 21.38 -5.72
N ASP A 134 0.68 20.93 -4.71
CA ASP A 134 0.76 19.55 -4.25
C ASP A 134 0.35 18.61 -5.39
N SER A 135 1.31 17.84 -5.88
CA SER A 135 1.14 16.95 -7.02
C SER A 135 1.63 15.55 -6.72
N ALA A 136 1.08 14.57 -7.41
CA ALA A 136 1.44 13.17 -7.28
C ALA A 136 1.50 12.49 -8.65
N ILE A 137 2.11 11.30 -8.69
CA ILE A 137 2.34 10.55 -9.92
C ILE A 137 1.30 9.44 -10.05
N CYS A 138 0.65 9.38 -11.22
CA CYS A 138 -0.03 8.19 -11.69
C CYS A 138 0.70 7.60 -12.91
N LEU A 139 0.50 6.31 -13.15
CA LEU A 139 1.02 5.64 -14.35
C LEU A 139 0.10 5.90 -15.52
N GLY A 140 0.62 6.47 -16.59
CA GLY A 140 -0.06 6.51 -17.87
C GLY A 140 -1.52 6.96 -17.83
N GLY A 141 -2.30 6.34 -18.69
CA GLY A 141 -3.71 6.64 -18.91
C GLY A 141 -4.01 6.69 -20.41
N THR A 142 -5.16 7.24 -20.81
CA THR A 142 -5.49 7.41 -22.22
C THR A 142 -4.53 8.31 -22.98
N ASP A 143 -3.91 9.25 -22.28
CA ASP A 143 -2.95 10.21 -22.86
C ASP A 143 -1.49 9.70 -22.85
N ALA A 144 -1.20 8.65 -22.11
CA ALA A 144 0.13 8.04 -22.00
C ALA A 144 0.03 6.52 -21.79
N PRO A 145 -0.45 5.75 -22.78
CA PRO A 145 -0.69 4.31 -22.66
C PRO A 145 0.59 3.48 -22.58
N ASP A 146 1.75 4.09 -22.79
CA ASP A 146 3.08 3.47 -22.77
C ASP A 146 3.68 3.33 -21.36
N GLY A 147 2.92 3.72 -20.31
CA GLY A 147 3.34 3.58 -18.92
C GLY A 147 4.24 4.68 -18.39
N THR A 148 4.32 5.79 -19.10
CA THR A 148 5.04 6.97 -18.61
C THR A 148 4.32 7.59 -17.40
N TRP A 149 5.08 8.36 -16.62
CA TRP A 149 4.55 9.07 -15.47
C TRP A 149 3.76 10.31 -15.90
N VAL A 150 2.61 10.48 -15.29
CA VAL A 150 1.78 11.67 -15.44
C VAL A 150 1.59 12.30 -14.08
N ASP A 151 1.85 13.60 -13.96
CA ASP A 151 1.57 14.35 -12.74
C ASP A 151 0.09 14.78 -12.70
N SER A 152 -0.49 14.67 -11.51
CA SER A 152 -1.83 15.15 -11.21
C SER A 152 -1.85 15.79 -9.82
N LEU A 153 -2.86 16.62 -9.54
CA LEU A 153 -3.03 17.18 -8.21
C LEU A 153 -3.26 16.04 -7.19
N ALA A 154 -2.60 16.13 -6.04
CA ALA A 154 -2.65 15.10 -5.01
C ALA A 154 -3.91 15.18 -4.12
N GLY A 155 -4.63 16.28 -4.18
CA GLY A 155 -5.81 16.57 -3.35
C GLY A 155 -7.15 16.13 -3.97
N PRO A 156 -8.24 16.24 -3.21
CA PRO A 156 -9.57 15.80 -3.64
C PRO A 156 -10.15 16.62 -4.80
N ASP A 157 -9.63 17.82 -5.04
CA ASP A 157 -10.06 18.69 -6.15
C ASP A 157 -9.31 18.39 -7.47
N ALA A 158 -8.55 17.30 -7.51
CA ALA A 158 -7.82 16.87 -8.70
C ALA A 158 -8.81 16.50 -9.81
N GLY A 159 -8.75 17.21 -10.92
CA GLY A 159 -9.59 16.94 -12.10
C GLY A 159 -9.34 15.59 -12.78
N PHE A 160 -8.40 14.80 -12.28
CA PHE A 160 -8.06 13.45 -12.70
C PHE A 160 -8.18 12.51 -11.50
N ALA A 161 -9.36 12.04 -11.25
CA ALA A 161 -9.56 11.02 -10.25
C ALA A 161 -9.38 9.65 -10.91
N THR A 162 -8.44 8.85 -10.40
CA THR A 162 -8.34 7.43 -10.70
C THR A 162 -8.92 6.63 -9.53
N ARG A 163 -9.46 5.44 -9.83
CA ARG A 163 -9.95 4.50 -8.80
C ARG A 163 -8.93 3.44 -8.42
N SER A 164 -7.74 3.53 -8.96
CA SER A 164 -6.74 2.47 -8.80
C SER A 164 -5.44 3.00 -8.21
N ALA A 165 -4.74 2.12 -7.50
CA ALA A 165 -3.40 2.35 -6.98
C ALA A 165 -2.59 1.07 -7.04
N ILE A 166 -1.27 1.18 -7.19
CA ILE A 166 -0.36 0.06 -6.97
C ILE A 166 0.24 0.22 -5.58
N VAL A 167 0.05 -0.80 -4.76
CA VAL A 167 0.57 -0.87 -3.39
C VAL A 167 1.65 -1.93 -3.26
N VAL A 168 2.52 -1.79 -2.26
CA VAL A 168 3.61 -2.71 -1.99
C VAL A 168 3.74 -2.95 -0.49
N TRP A 169 3.88 -4.20 -0.10
CA TRP A 169 4.21 -4.61 1.27
C TRP A 169 5.70 -4.91 1.40
N ARG A 170 6.30 -4.47 2.48
CA ARG A 170 7.67 -4.87 2.85
C ARG A 170 7.69 -6.23 3.52
N VAL A 171 6.69 -6.46 4.34
CA VAL A 171 6.41 -7.73 5.03
C VAL A 171 4.92 -7.97 4.89
N THR A 172 4.53 -9.17 4.55
CA THR A 172 3.11 -9.57 4.44
C THR A 172 2.76 -10.51 5.58
N THR A 173 1.64 -10.26 6.24
CA THR A 173 0.93 -11.29 6.99
C THR A 173 0.00 -12.00 6.02
N ASP A 174 0.12 -13.31 5.93
CA ASP A 174 -0.71 -14.21 5.10
C ASP A 174 -0.80 -15.51 5.89
N CYS A 175 -1.64 -15.52 6.90
CA CYS A 175 -1.72 -16.60 7.87
C CYS A 175 -2.37 -17.87 7.32
N ASP A 176 -3.23 -17.75 6.30
CA ASP A 176 -3.87 -18.87 5.62
C ASP A 176 -3.06 -19.36 4.41
N ALA A 177 -1.93 -18.72 4.12
CA ALA A 177 -0.98 -19.04 3.05
C ALA A 177 -1.63 -19.11 1.66
N ASN A 178 -2.64 -18.27 1.41
CA ASN A 178 -3.33 -18.22 0.11
C ASN A 178 -2.66 -17.27 -0.90
N GLY A 179 -1.60 -16.58 -0.49
CA GLY A 179 -0.85 -15.62 -1.31
C GLY A 179 -1.45 -14.21 -1.32
N VAL A 180 -2.46 -13.94 -0.50
CA VAL A 180 -3.08 -12.63 -0.35
C VAL A 180 -2.81 -12.11 1.06
N PRO A 181 -2.26 -10.90 1.24
CA PRO A 181 -2.09 -10.31 2.56
C PRO A 181 -3.42 -10.24 3.34
N ASP A 182 -3.43 -10.67 4.60
CA ASP A 182 -4.62 -10.71 5.45
C ASP A 182 -5.35 -9.36 5.51
N GLN A 183 -4.61 -8.27 5.68
CA GLN A 183 -5.18 -6.92 5.74
C GLN A 183 -5.89 -6.53 4.45
N LEU A 184 -5.44 -7.03 3.30
CA LEU A 184 -6.12 -6.78 2.03
C LEU A 184 -7.43 -7.57 1.93
N GLN A 185 -7.45 -8.81 2.43
CA GLN A 185 -8.67 -9.62 2.53
C GLN A 185 -9.71 -8.96 3.44
N ILE A 186 -9.28 -8.48 4.61
CA ILE A 186 -10.12 -7.77 5.58
C ILE A 186 -10.66 -6.46 4.97
N ALA A 187 -9.83 -5.68 4.28
CA ALA A 187 -10.26 -4.43 3.66
C ALA A 187 -11.39 -4.63 2.63
N VAL A 188 -11.39 -5.74 1.92
CA VAL A 188 -12.45 -6.09 0.95
C VAL A 188 -13.64 -6.78 1.62
N ASN A 189 -13.41 -7.55 2.67
CA ASN A 189 -14.44 -8.24 3.41
C ASN A 189 -14.20 -8.16 4.93
N PRO A 190 -14.65 -7.07 5.59
CA PRO A 190 -14.44 -6.86 7.03
C PRO A 190 -15.04 -7.94 7.94
N LYS A 191 -15.91 -8.83 7.42
CA LYS A 191 -16.47 -9.94 8.18
C LYS A 191 -15.46 -11.04 8.46
N LEU A 192 -14.31 -11.01 7.82
CA LEU A 192 -13.23 -11.97 8.04
C LEU A 192 -12.42 -11.66 9.32
N ASP A 193 -12.64 -10.51 9.93
CA ASP A 193 -12.05 -10.03 11.18
C ASP A 193 -13.19 -9.50 12.06
N ALA A 194 -13.97 -10.40 12.63
CA ALA A 194 -15.17 -10.04 13.40
C ALA A 194 -14.82 -9.46 14.79
N ASP A 195 -13.66 -9.81 15.34
CA ASP A 195 -13.16 -9.27 16.61
C ASP A 195 -12.35 -7.97 16.45
N ASN A 196 -12.11 -7.53 15.20
CA ASN A 196 -11.37 -6.32 14.82
C ASN A 196 -9.94 -6.28 15.40
N ASN A 197 -9.26 -7.42 15.42
CA ASN A 197 -7.87 -7.50 15.86
C ASN A 197 -6.84 -7.27 14.72
N GLY A 198 -7.30 -7.14 13.47
CA GLY A 198 -6.47 -6.93 12.28
C GLY A 198 -5.95 -8.22 11.65
N LEU A 199 -6.39 -9.37 12.11
CA LEU A 199 -6.10 -10.69 11.56
C LEU A 199 -7.39 -11.37 11.11
N LEU A 200 -7.25 -12.33 10.19
CA LEU A 200 -8.42 -13.15 9.84
C LEU A 200 -8.84 -14.02 11.02
N ASP A 201 -10.15 -14.08 11.31
CA ASP A 201 -10.70 -14.98 12.34
C ASP A 201 -10.37 -16.47 12.09
N SER A 202 -10.03 -16.81 10.85
CA SER A 202 -9.60 -18.15 10.46
C SER A 202 -8.14 -18.45 10.84
N CYS A 203 -7.38 -17.43 11.21
CA CYS A 203 -5.99 -17.58 11.63
C CYS A 203 -5.91 -18.10 13.06
N PRO A 204 -4.92 -18.90 13.39
CA PRO A 204 -4.67 -19.22 14.77
C PRO A 204 -4.43 -17.93 15.58
N PRO A 205 -4.93 -17.82 16.81
CA PRO A 205 -4.67 -16.65 17.62
C PRO A 205 -3.17 -16.46 17.78
N ILE A 206 -2.70 -15.22 17.64
CA ILE A 206 -1.29 -14.84 17.84
C ILE A 206 -0.90 -15.33 19.23
N GLY A 207 -0.02 -16.31 19.31
CA GLY A 207 0.53 -16.79 20.57
C GLY A 207 1.56 -15.80 21.14
N PRO A 208 1.84 -15.81 22.42
CA PRO A 208 2.84 -14.93 23.03
C PRO A 208 4.27 -15.14 22.49
N ALA A 209 4.48 -16.15 21.66
CA ALA A 209 5.73 -16.46 20.99
C ALA A 209 5.89 -15.84 19.59
N ASP A 210 4.81 -15.31 19.02
CA ASP A 210 4.82 -14.51 17.79
C ASP A 210 5.16 -13.06 18.18
N LEU A 211 6.44 -12.77 18.18
CA LEU A 211 6.97 -11.51 18.76
C LEU A 211 6.93 -10.35 17.78
N ASP A 212 6.88 -10.62 16.47
CA ASP A 212 6.76 -9.61 15.42
C ASP A 212 5.30 -9.41 14.95
N GLY A 213 4.37 -10.25 15.41
CA GLY A 213 2.94 -10.13 15.13
C GLY A 213 2.55 -10.50 13.70
N ASN A 214 3.35 -11.33 13.02
CA ASN A 214 3.09 -11.71 11.63
C ASN A 214 2.16 -12.94 11.47
N GLY A 215 1.70 -13.53 12.59
CA GLY A 215 0.84 -14.71 12.63
C GLY A 215 1.58 -16.04 12.54
N ARG A 216 2.92 -16.03 12.62
CA ARG A 216 3.78 -17.20 12.59
C ARG A 216 4.82 -17.11 13.70
N VAL A 217 5.26 -18.25 14.19
CA VAL A 217 6.43 -18.33 15.08
C VAL A 217 7.59 -18.92 14.29
N ASP A 218 8.52 -18.07 13.86
CA ASP A 218 9.61 -18.47 12.98
C ASP A 218 10.97 -17.84 13.34
N GLY A 219 11.90 -17.79 12.38
CA GLY A 219 13.25 -17.27 12.60
C GLY A 219 13.29 -15.77 12.90
N ALA A 220 12.26 -14.99 12.53
CA ALA A 220 12.18 -13.57 12.85
C ALA A 220 11.93 -13.37 14.36
N ASP A 221 10.99 -14.15 14.93
CA ASP A 221 10.68 -14.13 16.37
C ASP A 221 11.87 -14.59 17.19
N LEU A 222 12.54 -15.66 16.73
CA LEU A 222 13.76 -16.12 17.36
C LEU A 222 14.83 -15.02 17.37
N GLY A 223 14.95 -14.26 16.27
CA GLY A 223 15.86 -13.13 16.17
C GLY A 223 15.52 -12.02 17.17
N LEU A 224 14.23 -11.69 17.34
CA LEU A 224 13.77 -10.72 18.34
C LEU A 224 14.04 -11.18 19.76
N LEU A 225 13.75 -12.44 20.08
CA LEU A 225 14.06 -13.02 21.40
C LEU A 225 15.56 -12.97 21.70
N LEU A 226 16.38 -13.43 20.77
CA LEU A 226 17.84 -13.45 20.96
C LEU A 226 18.44 -12.05 21.07
N GLY A 227 17.85 -11.06 20.39
CA GLY A 227 18.25 -9.65 20.48
C GLY A 227 18.05 -9.04 21.87
N ASN A 228 17.17 -9.62 22.69
CA ASN A 228 16.86 -9.17 24.05
C ASN A 228 17.36 -10.19 25.13
N PHE A 229 18.12 -11.20 24.74
CA PHE A 229 18.52 -12.29 25.61
C PHE A 229 19.35 -11.80 26.83
N ASN A 230 19.01 -12.30 28.02
CA ASN A 230 19.50 -11.87 29.33
C ASN A 230 19.10 -10.43 29.74
N GLY A 231 18.11 -9.85 29.08
CA GLY A 231 17.56 -8.54 29.42
C GLY A 231 16.03 -8.58 29.56
N PRO A 232 15.42 -7.48 29.98
CA PRO A 232 13.98 -7.32 29.90
C PRO A 232 13.58 -6.94 28.48
N GLY A 233 12.35 -7.24 28.06
CA GLY A 233 11.78 -6.71 26.82
C GLY A 233 11.07 -7.73 25.97
N VAL A 234 11.04 -7.46 24.66
CA VAL A 234 10.38 -8.31 23.69
C VAL A 234 11.05 -9.70 23.71
N GLY A 235 10.25 -10.72 23.95
CA GLY A 235 10.75 -12.09 24.10
C GLY A 235 10.62 -12.66 25.51
N ASP A 236 10.21 -11.87 26.50
CA ASP A 236 9.81 -12.35 27.84
C ASP A 236 8.40 -12.95 27.74
N ILE A 237 8.33 -14.18 27.21
CA ILE A 237 7.10 -14.88 26.88
C ILE A 237 6.38 -15.35 28.14
N ASN A 238 7.13 -15.73 29.17
CA ASN A 238 6.60 -16.19 30.43
C ASN A 238 6.33 -15.09 31.47
N HIS A 239 6.72 -13.83 31.14
CA HIS A 239 6.56 -12.64 31.97
C HIS A 239 7.26 -12.72 33.35
N ASP A 240 8.42 -13.37 33.40
CA ASP A 240 9.23 -13.44 34.63
C ASP A 240 10.20 -12.25 34.80
N GLY A 241 10.25 -11.36 33.80
CA GLY A 241 11.04 -10.13 33.78
C GLY A 241 12.39 -10.25 33.09
N ILE A 242 12.75 -11.43 32.56
CA ILE A 242 14.03 -11.64 31.88
C ILE A 242 13.90 -12.61 30.71
N VAL A 243 14.33 -12.20 29.54
CA VAL A 243 14.36 -13.07 28.35
C VAL A 243 15.49 -14.09 28.51
N ASN A 244 15.16 -15.38 28.57
CA ASN A 244 16.13 -16.43 28.86
C ASN A 244 15.79 -17.77 28.17
N GLY A 245 16.40 -18.87 28.60
CA GLY A 245 16.19 -20.20 28.04
C GLY A 245 14.78 -20.76 28.23
N ALA A 246 14.01 -20.26 29.20
CA ALA A 246 12.61 -20.67 29.39
C ALA A 246 11.74 -20.11 28.27
N ASP A 247 11.93 -18.84 27.92
CA ASP A 247 11.22 -18.18 26.84
C ASP A 247 11.58 -18.78 25.48
N LEU A 248 12.88 -19.07 25.28
CA LEU A 248 13.32 -19.78 24.08
C LEU A 248 12.64 -21.15 23.95
N GLY A 249 12.46 -21.87 25.06
CA GLY A 249 11.72 -23.13 25.08
C GLY A 249 10.26 -22.97 24.69
N LEU A 250 9.60 -21.91 25.14
CA LEU A 250 8.21 -21.57 24.79
C LEU A 250 8.09 -21.21 23.31
N LEU A 251 9.01 -20.39 22.80
CA LEU A 251 9.04 -20.02 21.38
C LEU A 251 9.23 -21.25 20.48
N LEU A 252 10.21 -22.09 20.79
CA LEU A 252 10.46 -23.32 20.00
C LEU A 252 9.30 -24.33 20.10
N GLY A 253 8.58 -24.34 21.21
CA GLY A 253 7.37 -25.15 21.38
C GLY A 253 6.17 -24.69 20.56
N ALA A 254 6.15 -23.43 20.16
CA ALA A 254 5.12 -22.80 19.34
C ALA A 254 5.51 -22.65 17.86
N TRP A 255 6.66 -23.18 17.46
CA TRP A 255 7.19 -23.02 16.09
C TRP A 255 6.23 -23.53 15.02
N SER A 256 5.92 -22.71 13.99
CA SER A 256 4.90 -22.97 12.99
C SER A 256 5.44 -22.87 11.55
#